data_87ee824391ddcc96ffcee3fb61672c06
#
_entry.id   87ee824391ddcc96ffcee3fb61672c06
#
_cell.length_a   1.000
_cell.length_b   1.000
_cell.length_c   1.000
_cell.angle_alpha   90.00
_cell.angle_beta   90.00
_cell.angle_gamma   90.00
#
_symmetry.space_group_name_H-M   'P 1'
#
loop_
_entity.id
_entity.type
_entity.pdbx_description
1 polymer ?
#
loop_
_entity_poly.entity_id
_entity_poly.type
_entity_poly.pdbx_seq_one_letter_code
_entity_poly.pdbx_strand_id
1 'polypeptide(L)'
;DIYLGKVKKLMPGLNAAFIDVGYKKDAFLHYLDLGPNFNTQQKYLKQLLSDPKKAPVLSKTQILPEIEKNGSISDVLKVGQEVLVQIAKEPISTKGPRLTSELSFAGRYIVLIPFADKVSVSTKIKSSEERARLRQLIQSIKPKNFSVIVRTSSEGKRVAELDHELKTLMKRWEDNIVKVPKLKAPA
;
A
#
# COMPACT_ATOMS: atom_id res chain seq x y z
N ASP A 1 9.66 4.97 0.80
CA ASP A 1 9.04 6.17 1.39
C ASP A 1 7.64 6.37 0.85
N ILE A 2 6.74 6.81 1.74
CA ILE A 2 5.35 7.14 1.40
C ILE A 2 5.24 8.65 1.19
N TYR A 3 4.56 9.04 0.12
CA TYR A 3 4.30 10.43 -0.20
C TYR A 3 2.81 10.73 -0.10
N LEU A 4 2.49 11.91 0.42
CA LEU A 4 1.14 12.46 0.32
C LEU A 4 1.09 13.34 -0.93
N GLY A 5 0.59 12.77 -2.02
CA GLY A 5 0.52 13.45 -3.30
C GLY A 5 -0.79 14.17 -3.52
N LYS A 6 -0.81 15.06 -4.49
CA LYS A 6 -2.02 15.78 -4.90
C LYS A 6 -2.28 15.58 -6.38
N VAL A 7 -3.48 15.18 -6.72
CA VAL A 7 -3.86 14.98 -8.12
C VAL A 7 -3.86 16.32 -8.85
N LYS A 8 -2.99 16.43 -9.84
CA LYS A 8 -2.80 17.67 -10.61
C LYS A 8 -3.61 17.68 -11.89
N LYS A 9 -3.64 16.56 -12.62
CA LYS A 9 -4.34 16.43 -13.89
C LYS A 9 -4.77 15.01 -14.12
N LEU A 10 -5.99 14.82 -14.63
CA LEU A 10 -6.45 13.52 -15.12
C LEU A 10 -6.16 13.40 -16.59
N MET A 11 -5.76 12.20 -17.01
CA MET A 11 -5.48 11.83 -18.40
C MET A 11 -6.36 10.64 -18.78
N PRO A 12 -7.67 10.88 -19.09
CA PRO A 12 -8.61 9.77 -19.34
C PRO A 12 -8.19 8.88 -20.53
N GLY A 13 -7.60 9.46 -21.55
CA GLY A 13 -7.13 8.69 -22.71
C GLY A 13 -6.03 7.70 -22.41
N LEU A 14 -5.28 7.91 -21.32
CA LEU A 14 -4.24 7.00 -20.84
C LEU A 14 -4.72 6.19 -19.62
N ASN A 15 -5.93 6.44 -19.16
CA ASN A 15 -6.46 5.90 -17.90
C ASN A 15 -5.50 6.12 -16.72
N ALA A 16 -5.01 7.34 -16.59
CA ALA A 16 -3.96 7.71 -15.65
C ALA A 16 -4.16 9.13 -15.13
N ALA A 17 -3.34 9.50 -14.15
CA ALA A 17 -3.30 10.85 -13.59
C ALA A 17 -1.86 11.29 -13.38
N PHE A 18 -1.63 12.59 -13.46
CA PHE A 18 -0.40 13.20 -12.97
C PHE A 18 -0.58 13.65 -11.54
N ILE A 19 0.37 13.27 -10.70
CA ILE A 19 0.37 13.51 -9.27
C ILE A 19 1.57 14.37 -8.90
N ASP A 20 1.32 15.43 -8.15
CA ASP A 20 2.40 16.24 -7.58
C ASP A 20 2.86 15.59 -6.28
N VAL A 21 4.10 15.13 -6.24
CA VAL A 21 4.75 14.55 -5.05
C VAL A 21 5.96 15.37 -4.61
N GLY A 22 6.07 16.60 -5.11
CA GLY A 22 7.18 17.49 -4.79
C GLY A 22 8.39 17.35 -5.71
N TYR A 23 8.34 16.48 -6.71
CA TYR A 23 9.38 16.36 -7.71
C TYR A 23 9.24 17.48 -8.78
N LYS A 24 10.35 17.81 -9.41
CA LYS A 24 10.37 18.81 -10.48
C LYS A 24 9.42 18.47 -11.61
N LYS A 25 9.31 17.19 -11.97
CA LYS A 25 8.36 16.70 -12.97
C LYS A 25 7.23 15.95 -12.29
N ASP A 26 6.02 16.10 -12.82
CA ASP A 26 4.86 15.42 -12.27
C ASP A 26 5.01 13.91 -12.37
N ALA A 27 4.61 13.22 -11.32
CA ALA A 27 4.64 11.78 -11.25
C ALA A 27 3.41 11.17 -11.92
N PHE A 28 3.55 9.98 -12.45
CA PHE A 28 2.53 9.28 -13.23
C PHE A 28 1.90 8.15 -12.40
N LEU A 29 0.57 8.15 -12.29
CA LEU A 29 -0.20 7.11 -11.61
C LEU A 29 -1.24 6.54 -12.55
N HIS A 30 -0.99 5.30 -13.02
CA HIS A 30 -1.93 4.59 -13.89
C HIS A 30 -3.04 3.94 -13.06
N TYR A 31 -4.24 3.79 -13.64
CA TYR A 31 -5.36 3.12 -12.97
C TYR A 31 -4.99 1.75 -12.43
N LEU A 32 -4.21 0.96 -13.18
CA LEU A 32 -3.77 -0.37 -12.75
C LEU A 32 -2.82 -0.36 -11.55
N ASP A 33 -2.23 0.79 -11.24
CA ASP A 33 -1.31 0.95 -10.11
C ASP A 33 -2.01 1.48 -8.85
N LEU A 34 -3.33 1.66 -8.89
CA LEU A 34 -4.09 2.09 -7.71
C LEU A 34 -4.19 1.00 -6.66
N GLY A 35 -4.18 -0.26 -7.09
CA GLY A 35 -4.46 -1.38 -6.21
C GLY A 35 -5.96 -1.61 -6.00
N PRO A 36 -6.38 -2.86 -5.75
CA PRO A 36 -7.81 -3.19 -5.68
C PRO A 36 -8.53 -2.54 -4.50
N ASN A 37 -7.81 -2.20 -3.43
CA ASN A 37 -8.39 -1.65 -2.20
C ASN A 37 -8.24 -0.14 -2.08
N PHE A 38 -8.15 0.54 -3.21
CA PHE A 38 -7.96 1.98 -3.26
C PHE A 38 -9.08 2.75 -2.53
N ASN A 39 -10.34 2.31 -2.66
CA ASN A 39 -11.46 2.96 -2.00
C ASN A 39 -11.35 2.89 -0.47
N THR A 40 -10.94 1.75 0.06
CA THR A 40 -10.71 1.58 1.50
C THR A 40 -9.60 2.52 1.98
N GLN A 41 -8.52 2.59 1.22
CA GLN A 41 -7.38 3.46 1.51
C GLN A 41 -7.78 4.93 1.53
N GLN A 42 -8.58 5.38 0.56
CA GLN A 42 -9.05 6.76 0.49
C GLN A 42 -9.99 7.12 1.63
N LYS A 43 -10.88 6.21 2.00
CA LYS A 43 -11.74 6.41 3.18
C LYS A 43 -10.91 6.55 4.44
N TYR A 44 -9.90 5.69 4.62
CA TYR A 44 -8.99 5.76 5.75
C TYR A 44 -8.23 7.10 5.78
N LEU A 45 -7.71 7.51 4.62
CA LEU A 45 -6.99 8.79 4.50
C LEU A 45 -7.87 9.98 4.87
N LYS A 46 -9.12 10.02 4.42
CA LYS A 46 -10.06 11.08 4.79
C LYS A 46 -10.28 11.15 6.29
N GLN A 47 -10.46 10.00 6.94
CA GLN A 47 -10.63 9.94 8.39
C GLN A 47 -9.38 10.42 9.12
N LEU A 48 -8.21 10.00 8.64
CA LEU A 48 -6.93 10.39 9.21
C LEU A 48 -6.70 11.89 9.12
N LEU A 49 -7.01 12.50 7.99
CA LEU A 49 -6.83 13.94 7.78
C LEU A 49 -7.88 14.80 8.50
N SER A 50 -9.09 14.25 8.73
CA SER A 50 -10.16 14.96 9.44
C SER A 50 -9.92 15.05 10.94
N ASP A 51 -9.21 14.08 11.52
CA ASP A 51 -8.85 14.08 12.95
C ASP A 51 -7.37 13.71 13.11
N PRO A 52 -6.46 14.70 12.95
CA PRO A 52 -5.02 14.43 13.00
C PRO A 52 -4.50 13.91 14.34
N LYS A 53 -5.28 14.09 15.41
CA LYS A 53 -4.87 13.67 16.76
C LYS A 53 -5.14 12.19 17.01
N LYS A 54 -6.02 11.58 16.22
CA LYS A 54 -6.44 10.21 16.44
C LYS A 54 -6.45 9.44 15.11
N ALA A 55 -5.33 8.78 14.80
CA ALA A 55 -5.26 7.91 13.64
C ALA A 55 -6.24 6.74 13.80
N PRO A 56 -7.07 6.43 12.77
CA PRO A 56 -7.93 5.26 12.82
C PRO A 56 -7.11 3.98 12.97
N VAL A 57 -7.64 3.01 13.71
CA VAL A 57 -7.04 1.69 13.81
C VAL A 57 -7.44 0.88 12.59
N LEU A 58 -6.47 0.52 11.75
CA LEU A 58 -6.76 -0.15 10.48
C LEU A 58 -7.46 -1.50 10.69
N SER A 59 -7.07 -2.27 11.70
CA SER A 59 -7.71 -3.56 12.01
C SER A 59 -9.20 -3.44 12.39
N LYS A 60 -9.66 -2.25 12.77
CA LYS A 60 -11.06 -1.95 13.09
C LYS A 60 -11.78 -1.22 11.97
N THR A 61 -11.12 -0.97 10.86
CA THR A 61 -11.69 -0.26 9.72
C THR A 61 -12.48 -1.22 8.84
N GLN A 62 -13.63 -0.78 8.33
CA GLN A 62 -14.41 -1.56 7.38
C GLN A 62 -13.75 -1.54 6.01
N ILE A 63 -13.53 -2.72 5.44
CA ILE A 63 -13.04 -2.85 4.07
C ILE A 63 -14.20 -2.60 3.10
N LEU A 64 -13.99 -1.69 2.16
CA LEU A 64 -14.94 -1.39 1.10
C LEU A 64 -14.73 -2.36 -0.07
N PRO A 65 -15.72 -2.49 -0.98
CA PRO A 65 -15.54 -3.28 -2.19
C PRO A 65 -14.34 -2.82 -3.01
N GLU A 66 -13.69 -3.77 -3.67
CA GLU A 66 -12.56 -3.49 -4.56
C GLU A 66 -13.00 -2.62 -5.73
N ILE A 67 -12.07 -1.82 -6.28
CA ILE A 67 -12.32 -1.10 -7.53
C ILE A 67 -12.39 -2.08 -8.69
N GLU A 68 -13.13 -1.72 -9.72
CA GLU A 68 -13.28 -2.56 -10.91
C GLU A 68 -11.96 -2.66 -11.68
N LYS A 69 -11.61 -3.86 -12.17
CA LYS A 69 -10.38 -4.08 -12.93
C LYS A 69 -10.33 -3.25 -14.21
N ASN A 70 -11.47 -3.11 -14.87
CA ASN A 70 -11.60 -2.37 -16.12
C ASN A 70 -12.24 -0.99 -15.93
N GLY A 71 -12.07 -0.41 -14.74
CA GLY A 71 -12.60 0.89 -14.43
C GLY A 71 -11.84 2.04 -15.07
N SER A 72 -12.34 3.24 -14.84
CA SER A 72 -11.77 4.48 -15.37
C SER A 72 -11.18 5.34 -14.27
N ILE A 73 -10.06 5.99 -14.55
CA ILE A 73 -9.37 6.86 -13.60
C ILE A 73 -10.29 7.99 -13.10
N SER A 74 -11.14 8.52 -13.94
CA SER A 74 -12.06 9.60 -13.58
C SER A 74 -13.19 9.18 -12.65
N ASP A 75 -13.45 7.86 -12.52
CA ASP A 75 -14.45 7.35 -11.57
C ASP A 75 -13.94 7.33 -10.14
N VAL A 76 -12.62 7.34 -9.94
CA VAL A 76 -11.99 7.15 -8.62
C VAL A 76 -11.14 8.34 -8.17
N LEU A 77 -10.70 9.21 -9.09
CA LEU A 77 -9.85 10.37 -8.78
C LEU A 77 -10.47 11.66 -9.31
N LYS A 78 -10.20 12.73 -8.56
CA LYS A 78 -10.55 14.12 -8.96
C LYS A 78 -9.33 15.01 -8.81
N VAL A 79 -9.25 16.06 -9.62
CA VAL A 79 -8.19 17.07 -9.50
C VAL A 79 -8.25 17.70 -8.10
N GLY A 80 -7.09 17.84 -7.47
CA GLY A 80 -6.97 18.37 -6.12
C GLY A 80 -7.08 17.35 -5.00
N GLN A 81 -7.46 16.12 -5.32
CA GLN A 81 -7.57 15.04 -4.33
C GLN A 81 -6.18 14.64 -3.80
N GLU A 82 -6.11 14.41 -2.49
CA GLU A 82 -4.88 13.91 -1.87
C GLU A 82 -4.84 12.39 -1.90
N VAL A 83 -3.67 11.83 -2.18
CA VAL A 83 -3.47 10.39 -2.29
C VAL A 83 -2.17 9.97 -1.63
N LEU A 84 -2.16 8.78 -1.01
CA LEU A 84 -0.94 8.16 -0.51
C LEU A 84 -0.35 7.29 -1.60
N VAL A 85 0.92 7.50 -1.90
CA VAL A 85 1.62 6.81 -2.98
C VAL A 85 3.05 6.45 -2.60
N GLN A 86 3.61 5.49 -3.31
CA GLN A 86 5.02 5.15 -3.28
C GLN A 86 5.58 5.22 -4.70
N ILE A 87 6.88 5.43 -4.81
CA ILE A 87 7.54 5.41 -6.11
C ILE A 87 7.77 3.95 -6.51
N ALA A 88 7.17 3.55 -7.63
CA ALA A 88 7.36 2.21 -8.21
C ALA A 88 8.57 2.18 -9.13
N LYS A 89 8.81 3.27 -9.86
CA LYS A 89 9.99 3.46 -10.71
C LYS A 89 10.52 4.88 -10.58
N GLU A 90 11.83 4.98 -10.38
CA GLU A 90 12.51 6.25 -10.27
C GLU A 90 12.36 7.09 -11.55
N PRO A 91 12.43 8.42 -11.44
CA PRO A 91 12.35 9.28 -12.61
C PRO A 91 13.55 9.05 -13.53
N ILE A 92 13.27 9.07 -14.84
CA ILE A 92 14.30 9.08 -15.87
C ILE A 92 14.32 10.46 -16.55
N SER A 93 15.41 10.79 -17.26
CA SER A 93 15.76 12.13 -17.71
C SER A 93 14.61 13.01 -18.25
N THR A 94 13.61 12.42 -18.91
CA THR A 94 12.51 13.15 -19.54
C THR A 94 11.16 12.94 -18.86
N LYS A 95 11.05 11.97 -17.94
CA LYS A 95 9.78 11.60 -17.29
C LYS A 95 9.91 11.67 -15.79
N GLY A 96 8.83 12.04 -15.12
CA GLY A 96 8.72 11.95 -13.68
C GLY A 96 8.63 10.49 -13.19
N PRO A 97 8.61 10.28 -11.88
CA PRO A 97 8.53 8.93 -11.33
C PRO A 97 7.18 8.26 -11.64
N ARG A 98 7.19 6.94 -11.76
CA ARG A 98 5.97 6.15 -11.82
C ARG A 98 5.58 5.75 -10.39
N LEU A 99 4.31 5.93 -10.06
CA LEU A 99 3.80 5.70 -8.71
C LEU A 99 2.94 4.45 -8.63
N THR A 100 2.79 3.97 -7.40
CA THR A 100 1.75 3.03 -7.01
C THR A 100 1.04 3.55 -5.77
N SER A 101 -0.27 3.34 -5.67
CA SER A 101 -1.00 3.60 -4.44
C SER A 101 -1.23 2.34 -3.62
N GLU A 102 -0.81 1.18 -4.10
CA GLU A 102 -0.76 -0.03 -3.28
C GLU A 102 0.50 0.00 -2.41
N LEU A 103 0.33 0.45 -1.17
CA LEU A 103 1.44 0.61 -0.24
C LEU A 103 1.98 -0.74 0.19
N SER A 104 3.31 -0.84 0.35
CA SER A 104 3.95 -2.07 0.81
C SER A 104 5.16 -1.77 1.69
N PHE A 105 5.40 -2.65 2.64
CA PHE A 105 6.56 -2.59 3.54
C PHE A 105 7.30 -3.92 3.43
N ALA A 106 8.41 -3.90 2.72
CA ALA A 106 9.19 -5.12 2.46
C ALA A 106 10.15 -5.39 3.61
N GLY A 107 10.07 -6.59 4.15
CA GLY A 107 11.04 -7.14 5.06
C GLY A 107 11.92 -8.19 4.38
N ARG A 108 12.72 -8.88 5.17
CA ARG A 108 13.56 -9.96 4.70
C ARG A 108 12.76 -11.20 4.32
N TYR A 109 11.76 -11.53 5.12
CA TYR A 109 10.97 -12.76 5.02
C TYR A 109 9.57 -12.55 4.48
N ILE A 110 8.99 -11.38 4.72
CA ILE A 110 7.62 -11.07 4.39
C ILE A 110 7.50 -9.66 3.81
N VAL A 111 6.40 -9.42 3.10
CA VAL A 111 5.98 -8.07 2.68
C VAL A 111 4.61 -7.81 3.30
N LEU A 112 4.47 -6.67 3.99
CA LEU A 112 3.23 -6.24 4.61
C LEU A 112 2.51 -5.25 3.70
N ILE A 113 1.23 -5.48 3.43
CA ILE A 113 0.40 -4.63 2.57
C ILE A 113 -0.86 -4.24 3.35
N PRO A 114 -1.00 -2.96 3.76
CA PRO A 114 -2.21 -2.51 4.44
C PRO A 114 -3.41 -2.43 3.50
N PHE A 115 -4.62 -2.38 4.07
CA PHE A 115 -5.91 -2.24 3.39
C PHE A 115 -6.39 -3.48 2.63
N ALA A 116 -5.72 -4.59 2.76
CA ALA A 116 -6.14 -5.89 2.22
C ALA A 116 -6.07 -6.92 3.34
N ASP A 117 -6.58 -8.13 3.14
CA ASP A 117 -6.65 -9.12 4.22
C ASP A 117 -6.42 -10.54 3.68
N LYS A 118 -5.30 -10.71 2.97
CA LYS A 118 -4.93 -11.99 2.35
C LYS A 118 -3.56 -12.45 2.81
N VAL A 119 -3.33 -13.75 2.75
CA VAL A 119 -1.99 -14.35 2.93
C VAL A 119 -1.62 -15.06 1.64
N SER A 120 -0.48 -14.70 1.08
CA SER A 120 0.09 -15.33 -0.11
C SER A 120 1.46 -15.89 0.22
N VAL A 121 1.79 -17.06 -0.31
CA VAL A 121 3.11 -17.69 -0.10
C VAL A 121 3.78 -17.87 -1.46
N SER A 122 5.06 -17.55 -1.53
CA SER A 122 5.85 -17.68 -2.76
C SER A 122 5.71 -19.09 -3.34
N THR A 123 5.38 -19.17 -4.62
CA THR A 123 5.31 -20.45 -5.35
C THR A 123 6.69 -21.06 -5.59
N LYS A 124 7.76 -20.30 -5.37
CA LYS A 124 9.14 -20.79 -5.45
C LYS A 124 9.51 -21.73 -4.29
N ILE A 125 8.73 -21.71 -3.20
CA ILE A 125 8.86 -22.71 -2.15
C ILE A 125 8.16 -23.98 -2.66
N LYS A 126 8.95 -24.99 -2.98
CA LYS A 126 8.45 -26.18 -3.69
C LYS A 126 7.62 -27.12 -2.84
N SER A 127 7.93 -27.22 -1.54
CA SER A 127 7.18 -28.08 -0.62
C SER A 127 5.80 -27.52 -0.34
N SER A 128 4.76 -28.26 -0.70
CA SER A 128 3.38 -27.86 -0.40
C SER A 128 3.09 -27.88 1.09
N GLU A 129 3.74 -28.77 1.85
CA GLU A 129 3.64 -28.82 3.30
C GLU A 129 4.23 -27.56 3.92
N GLU A 130 5.39 -27.11 3.44
CA GLU A 130 6.04 -25.91 3.94
C GLU A 130 5.22 -24.67 3.61
N ARG A 131 4.66 -24.57 2.39
CA ARG A 131 3.75 -23.47 2.04
C ARG A 131 2.53 -23.43 2.96
N ALA A 132 1.94 -24.58 3.24
CA ALA A 132 0.79 -24.68 4.14
C ALA A 132 1.15 -24.29 5.56
N ARG A 133 2.32 -24.72 6.05
CA ARG A 133 2.83 -24.36 7.37
C ARG A 133 3.00 -22.84 7.50
N LEU A 134 3.68 -22.22 6.52
CA LEU A 134 3.92 -20.79 6.54
C LEU A 134 2.62 -19.99 6.45
N ARG A 135 1.69 -20.41 5.58
CA ARG A 135 0.38 -19.76 5.46
C ARG A 135 -0.38 -19.79 6.79
N GLN A 136 -0.46 -20.96 7.41
CA GLN A 136 -1.17 -21.13 8.67
C GLN A 136 -0.52 -20.33 9.80
N LEU A 137 0.81 -20.33 9.86
CA LEU A 137 1.58 -19.58 10.82
C LEU A 137 1.29 -18.07 10.69
N ILE A 138 1.36 -17.53 9.50
CA ILE A 138 1.11 -16.10 9.26
C ILE A 138 -0.35 -15.75 9.53
N GLN A 139 -1.30 -16.59 9.14
CA GLN A 139 -2.72 -16.36 9.47
C GLN A 139 -2.97 -16.26 10.97
N SER A 140 -2.21 -16.99 11.78
CA SER A 140 -2.36 -16.97 13.22
C SER A 140 -1.82 -15.71 13.89
N ILE A 141 -0.89 -15.01 13.26
CA ILE A 141 -0.24 -13.82 13.85
C ILE A 141 -0.58 -12.51 13.12
N LYS A 142 -1.12 -12.59 11.92
CA LYS A 142 -1.40 -11.43 11.09
C LYS A 142 -2.59 -10.63 11.66
N PRO A 143 -2.45 -9.30 11.80
CA PRO A 143 -3.59 -8.47 12.15
C PRO A 143 -4.59 -8.39 11.00
N LYS A 144 -5.85 -8.14 11.34
CA LYS A 144 -6.92 -7.95 10.37
C LYS A 144 -6.66 -6.71 9.51
N ASN A 145 -7.06 -6.78 8.23
CA ASN A 145 -6.95 -5.70 7.25
C ASN A 145 -5.51 -5.38 6.83
N PHE A 146 -4.63 -6.34 7.02
CA PHE A 146 -3.29 -6.35 6.44
C PHE A 146 -3.12 -7.63 5.64
N SER A 147 -2.57 -7.52 4.44
CA SER A 147 -2.11 -8.68 3.67
C SER A 147 -0.64 -8.92 3.93
N VAL A 148 -0.23 -10.17 3.86
CA VAL A 148 1.17 -10.57 3.99
C VAL A 148 1.52 -11.46 2.81
N ILE A 149 2.63 -11.13 2.14
CA ILE A 149 3.26 -11.99 1.15
C ILE A 149 4.45 -12.64 1.82
N VAL A 150 4.44 -13.98 1.87
CA VAL A 150 5.54 -14.75 2.46
C VAL A 150 6.57 -15.03 1.36
N ARG A 151 7.78 -14.53 1.57
CA ARG A 151 8.87 -14.65 0.61
C ARG A 151 9.56 -16.01 0.71
N THR A 152 10.28 -16.39 -0.35
CA THR A 152 11.03 -17.65 -0.41
C THR A 152 12.02 -17.79 0.75
N SER A 153 12.62 -16.70 1.19
CA SER A 153 13.57 -16.67 2.31
C SER A 153 12.95 -17.09 3.65
N SER A 154 11.63 -17.19 3.73
CA SER A 154 10.93 -17.67 4.94
C SER A 154 10.97 -19.18 5.10
N GLU A 155 11.41 -19.92 4.07
CA GLU A 155 11.49 -21.38 4.12
C GLU A 155 12.30 -21.85 5.33
N GLY A 156 11.72 -22.73 6.13
CA GLY A 156 12.36 -23.26 7.33
C GLY A 156 12.44 -22.32 8.53
N LYS A 157 11.92 -21.11 8.43
CA LYS A 157 11.97 -20.13 9.51
C LYS A 157 10.92 -20.43 10.57
N ARG A 158 11.27 -20.08 11.83
CA ARG A 158 10.41 -20.31 12.99
C ARG A 158 9.39 -19.18 13.14
N VAL A 159 8.32 -19.47 13.89
CA VAL A 159 7.28 -18.47 14.18
C VAL A 159 7.85 -17.21 14.83
N ALA A 160 8.82 -17.36 15.75
CA ALA A 160 9.41 -16.22 16.46
C ALA A 160 10.10 -15.24 15.49
N GLU A 161 10.79 -15.76 14.48
CA GLU A 161 11.49 -14.93 13.49
C GLU A 161 10.50 -14.16 12.61
N LEU A 162 9.45 -14.82 12.14
CA LEU A 162 8.42 -14.20 11.31
C LEU A 162 7.56 -13.21 12.09
N ASP A 163 7.21 -13.54 13.33
CA ASP A 163 6.46 -12.66 14.22
C ASP A 163 7.25 -11.40 14.56
N HIS A 164 8.54 -11.53 14.81
CA HIS A 164 9.41 -10.40 15.07
C HIS A 164 9.44 -9.45 13.87
N GLU A 165 9.61 -9.98 12.65
CA GLU A 165 9.62 -9.15 11.45
C GLU A 165 8.26 -8.50 11.20
N LEU A 166 7.16 -9.23 11.41
CA LEU A 166 5.82 -8.68 11.27
C LEU A 166 5.62 -7.49 12.20
N LYS A 167 6.03 -7.61 13.46
CA LYS A 167 5.94 -6.50 14.42
C LYS A 167 6.80 -5.31 14.02
N THR A 168 7.98 -5.57 13.47
CA THR A 168 8.86 -4.50 12.96
C THR A 168 8.19 -3.75 11.80
N LEU A 169 7.60 -4.47 10.85
CA LEU A 169 6.89 -3.85 9.72
C LEU A 169 5.62 -3.12 10.17
N MET A 170 4.88 -3.67 11.12
CA MET A 170 3.71 -3.02 11.70
C MET A 170 4.10 -1.69 12.36
N LYS A 171 5.22 -1.66 13.06
CA LYS A 171 5.72 -0.42 13.66
C LYS A 171 6.08 0.61 12.59
N ARG A 172 6.70 0.18 11.49
CA ARG A 172 6.99 1.09 10.38
C ARG A 172 5.71 1.69 9.78
N TRP A 173 4.67 0.88 9.63
CA TRP A 173 3.36 1.37 9.21
C TRP A 173 2.83 2.42 10.17
N GLU A 174 2.79 2.11 11.47
CA GLU A 174 2.27 3.01 12.49
C GLU A 174 3.06 4.31 12.56
N ASP A 175 4.39 4.25 12.53
CA ASP A 175 5.26 5.42 12.56
C ASP A 175 5.06 6.32 11.34
N ASN A 176 4.82 5.74 10.17
CA ASN A 176 4.57 6.50 8.96
C ASN A 176 3.18 7.14 8.96
N ILE A 177 2.16 6.39 9.37
CA ILE A 177 0.79 6.87 9.28
C ILE A 177 0.50 8.04 10.23
N VAL A 178 1.10 8.06 11.40
CA VAL A 178 0.92 9.17 12.35
C VAL A 178 1.55 10.47 11.87
N LYS A 179 2.50 10.41 10.93
CA LYS A 179 3.14 11.60 10.34
C LYS A 179 2.30 12.23 9.22
N VAL A 180 1.45 11.45 8.57
CA VAL A 180 0.71 11.90 7.38
C VAL A 180 -0.13 13.15 7.65
N PRO A 181 -0.90 13.26 8.75
CA PRO A 181 -1.70 14.47 8.99
C PRO A 181 -0.88 15.74 9.17
N LYS A 182 0.41 15.62 9.48
CA LYS A 182 1.32 16.74 9.65
C LYS A 182 1.93 17.21 8.35
N LEU A 183 1.78 16.44 7.28
CA LEU A 183 2.31 16.78 5.97
C LEU A 183 1.33 17.72 5.25
N LYS A 184 1.90 18.64 4.47
CA LYS A 184 1.14 19.40 3.48
C LYS A 184 1.37 18.75 2.13
N ALA A 185 0.32 18.39 1.43
CA ALA A 185 0.46 17.89 0.07
C ALA A 185 0.91 19.02 -0.86
N PRO A 186 1.91 18.80 -1.74
CA PRO A 186 2.68 17.57 -1.91
C PRO A 186 3.81 17.41 -0.90
N ALA A 187 3.98 16.19 -0.36
CA ALA A 187 5.03 15.91 0.63
C ALA A 187 5.54 14.47 0.56
#